data_f897f9db6ae857c87c77099706c3e3ce
#
_entry.id   f897f9db6ae857c87c77099706c3e3ce
#
_cell.length_a   1.000
_cell.length_b   1.000
_cell.length_c   1.000
_cell.angle_alpha   90.00
_cell.angle_beta   90.00
_cell.angle_gamma   90.00
#
_symmetry.space_group_name_H-M   'P 1'
#
loop_
_entity.id
_entity.type
_entity.pdbx_description
1 polymer ?
#
loop_
_entity_poly.entity_id
_entity_poly.type
_entity_poly.pdbx_seq_one_letter_code
_entity_poly.pdbx_strand_id
1 'polypeptide(L)'
;MRLGINSIIALSNSFEKTKNIEKLNLADNSISDYCMHAIKNIMKNTQLKSLNLASNMISGEGLELLLDDLIENKILTHFDIGVIEGSMRKNSLGIQGAVCISALLIKNKILESLSINDNDLGPDGGECIGIALS
;
A
#
# COMPACT_ATOMS: atom_id res chain seq x y z
N MET A 1 -7.71 6.54 18.94
CA MET A 1 -6.23 6.58 18.92
C MET A 1 -5.78 6.16 17.53
N ARG A 2 -4.87 6.91 16.94
CA ARG A 2 -4.38 6.64 15.59
C ARG A 2 -3.02 5.98 15.62
N LEU A 3 -2.82 5.01 14.74
CA LEU A 3 -1.57 4.27 14.68
C LEU A 3 -0.49 5.10 13.95
N GLY A 4 0.54 5.46 14.66
CA GLY A 4 1.76 6.03 14.10
C GLY A 4 2.89 5.01 14.05
N ILE A 5 4.12 5.47 13.79
CA ILE A 5 5.28 4.59 13.55
C ILE A 5 5.52 3.58 14.68
N ASN A 6 5.48 4.00 15.94
CA ASN A 6 5.74 3.10 17.07
C ASN A 6 4.67 2.01 17.20
N SER A 7 3.41 2.35 16.92
CA SER A 7 2.30 1.39 16.97
C SER A 7 2.40 0.37 15.84
N ILE A 8 2.81 0.81 14.64
CA ILE A 8 3.00 -0.10 13.49
C ILE A 8 4.19 -1.02 13.71
N ILE A 9 5.29 -0.53 14.30
CA ILE A 9 6.43 -1.37 14.66
C ILE A 9 6.02 -2.43 15.69
N ALA A 10 5.28 -2.04 16.73
CA ALA A 10 4.79 -2.97 17.74
C ALA A 10 3.84 -4.03 17.14
N LEU A 11 2.96 -3.62 16.22
CA LEU A 11 2.07 -4.50 15.49
C LEU A 11 2.86 -5.50 14.62
N SER A 12 3.86 -5.02 13.90
CA SER A 12 4.75 -5.85 13.08
C SER A 12 5.41 -6.96 13.91
N ASN A 13 5.96 -6.60 15.07
CA ASN A 13 6.60 -7.54 15.97
C ASN A 13 5.60 -8.59 16.52
N SER A 14 4.36 -8.17 16.77
CA SER A 14 3.31 -9.09 17.22
C SER A 14 2.95 -10.13 16.16
N PHE A 15 2.99 -9.75 14.89
CA PHE A 15 2.64 -10.65 13.78
C PHE A 15 3.72 -11.69 13.45
N GLU A 16 4.92 -11.55 13.94
CA GLU A 16 5.94 -12.61 13.84
C GLU A 16 5.47 -13.92 14.49
N LYS A 17 4.57 -13.83 15.48
CA LYS A 17 4.03 -14.98 16.22
C LYS A 17 2.65 -15.44 15.72
N THR A 18 1.97 -14.64 14.91
CA THR A 18 0.58 -14.87 14.47
C THR A 18 0.50 -14.86 12.95
N LYS A 19 0.72 -16.02 12.33
CA LYS A 19 0.84 -16.14 10.87
C LYS A 19 -0.50 -16.20 10.11
N ASN A 20 -1.63 -16.38 10.81
CA ASN A 20 -2.92 -16.68 10.20
C ASN A 20 -3.78 -15.45 9.89
N ILE A 21 -3.18 -14.26 9.79
CA ILE A 21 -3.90 -13.04 9.46
C ILE A 21 -4.01 -12.93 7.95
N GLU A 22 -5.23 -12.91 7.44
CA GLU A 22 -5.51 -12.81 6.01
C GLU A 22 -5.97 -11.42 5.58
N LYS A 23 -6.51 -10.61 6.50
CA LYS A 23 -7.00 -9.26 6.22
C LYS A 23 -6.49 -8.28 7.26
N LEU A 24 -5.93 -7.17 6.82
CA LEU A 24 -5.46 -6.10 7.68
C LEU A 24 -5.94 -4.75 7.14
N ASN A 25 -6.74 -4.07 7.96
CA ASN A 25 -7.20 -2.72 7.64
C ASN A 25 -6.51 -1.73 8.57
N LEU A 26 -5.65 -0.90 8.00
CA LEU A 26 -4.90 0.17 8.64
C LEU A 26 -5.28 1.56 8.08
N ALA A 27 -6.42 1.65 7.43
CA ALA A 27 -6.89 2.91 6.84
C ALA A 27 -7.16 3.98 7.89
N ASP A 28 -7.08 5.24 7.47
CA ASP A 28 -7.31 6.46 8.27
C ASP A 28 -6.48 6.53 9.55
N ASN A 29 -5.21 6.20 9.43
CA ASN A 29 -4.21 6.30 10.50
C ASN A 29 -3.15 7.38 10.15
N SER A 30 -2.03 7.38 10.84
CA SER A 30 -0.91 8.29 10.59
C SER A 30 0.32 7.53 10.08
N ILE A 31 0.08 6.58 9.18
CA ILE A 31 1.12 5.77 8.56
C ILE A 31 1.79 6.60 7.46
N SER A 32 3.08 6.80 7.61
CA SER A 32 3.91 7.53 6.65
C SER A 32 4.98 6.61 6.07
N ASP A 33 5.82 7.15 5.21
CA ASP A 33 6.92 6.41 4.57
C ASP A 33 7.87 5.76 5.58
N TYR A 34 8.02 6.36 6.77
CA TYR A 34 8.81 5.79 7.86
C TYR A 34 8.27 4.46 8.40
N CYS A 35 7.00 4.14 8.12
CA CYS A 35 6.37 2.89 8.55
C CYS A 35 6.57 1.75 7.54
N MET A 36 7.09 2.01 6.36
CA MET A 36 7.09 1.04 5.25
C MET A 36 7.90 -0.21 5.56
N HIS A 37 9.01 -0.08 6.29
CA HIS A 37 9.79 -1.25 6.71
C HIS A 37 8.96 -2.21 7.61
N ALA A 38 8.18 -1.67 8.54
CA ALA A 38 7.29 -2.46 9.37
C ALA A 38 6.15 -3.09 8.56
N ILE A 39 5.58 -2.38 7.58
CA ILE A 39 4.58 -2.93 6.66
C ILE A 39 5.16 -4.09 5.84
N LYS A 40 6.38 -3.98 5.33
CA LYS A 40 7.08 -5.07 4.64
C LYS A 40 7.20 -6.31 5.53
N ASN A 41 7.60 -6.13 6.78
CA ASN A 41 7.71 -7.22 7.74
C ASN A 41 6.36 -7.89 8.01
N ILE A 42 5.28 -7.11 8.14
CA ILE A 42 3.92 -7.64 8.27
C ILE A 42 3.57 -8.50 7.06
N MET A 43 3.80 -8.02 5.86
CA MET A 43 3.51 -8.76 4.63
C MET A 43 4.32 -10.07 4.53
N LYS A 44 5.58 -10.06 4.94
CA LYS A 44 6.44 -11.26 4.94
C LYS A 44 6.04 -12.30 5.97
N ASN A 45 5.58 -11.86 7.14
CA ASN A 45 5.31 -12.74 8.28
C ASN A 45 3.86 -13.23 8.35
N THR A 46 2.98 -12.76 7.48
CA THR A 46 1.56 -13.11 7.47
C THR A 46 1.12 -13.68 6.11
N GLN A 47 -0.10 -14.17 6.06
CA GLN A 47 -0.74 -14.67 4.84
C GLN A 47 -1.79 -13.67 4.32
N LEU A 48 -1.43 -12.37 4.30
CA LEU A 48 -2.36 -11.31 3.91
C LEU A 48 -2.84 -11.47 2.46
N LYS A 49 -4.14 -11.63 2.32
CA LYS A 49 -4.87 -11.57 1.05
C LYS A 49 -5.42 -10.17 0.78
N SER A 50 -5.65 -9.39 1.85
CA SER A 50 -6.17 -8.02 1.76
C SER A 50 -5.41 -7.09 2.70
N LEU A 51 -4.87 -6.00 2.15
CA LEU A 51 -4.19 -4.93 2.88
C LEU A 51 -4.80 -3.58 2.50
N ASN A 52 -5.31 -2.85 3.49
CA ASN A 52 -5.84 -1.52 3.30
C ASN A 52 -4.97 -0.48 4.02
N LEU A 53 -4.33 0.40 3.25
CA LEU A 53 -3.52 1.53 3.69
C LEU A 53 -4.12 2.88 3.25
N ALA A 54 -5.39 2.91 2.87
CA ALA A 54 -6.06 4.13 2.40
C ALA A 54 -6.04 5.24 3.46
N SER A 55 -6.07 6.49 3.01
CA SER A 55 -6.16 7.66 3.88
C SER A 55 -5.10 7.71 4.99
N ASN A 56 -3.87 7.50 4.61
CA ASN A 56 -2.70 7.65 5.48
C ASN A 56 -1.86 8.87 5.03
N MET A 57 -0.57 8.79 5.14
CA MET A 57 0.37 9.86 4.79
C MET A 57 1.53 9.29 3.95
N ILE A 58 1.20 8.35 3.06
CA ILE A 58 2.18 7.64 2.22
C ILE A 58 2.40 8.44 0.95
N SER A 59 3.66 8.65 0.59
CA SER A 59 4.06 9.28 -0.67
C SER A 59 4.43 8.25 -1.74
N GLY A 60 4.77 8.73 -2.94
CA GLY A 60 5.32 7.88 -4.00
C GLY A 60 6.63 7.20 -3.59
N GLU A 61 7.48 7.88 -2.82
CA GLU A 61 8.71 7.29 -2.26
C GLU A 61 8.39 6.15 -1.29
N GLY A 62 7.37 6.33 -0.44
CA GLY A 62 6.91 5.27 0.46
C GLY A 62 6.40 4.05 -0.29
N LEU A 63 5.62 4.25 -1.35
CA LEU A 63 5.16 3.14 -2.19
C LEU A 63 6.32 2.43 -2.90
N GLU A 64 7.33 3.18 -3.36
CA GLU A 64 8.53 2.62 -3.98
C GLU A 64 9.27 1.66 -3.03
N LEU A 65 9.31 1.99 -1.73
CA LEU A 65 9.90 1.10 -0.72
C LEU A 65 9.17 -0.26 -0.61
N LEU A 66 7.88 -0.31 -0.94
CA LEU A 66 7.09 -1.56 -0.93
C LEU A 66 7.10 -2.29 -2.29
N LEU A 67 7.53 -1.64 -3.35
CA LEU A 67 7.25 -2.08 -4.72
C LEU A 67 7.77 -3.49 -5.01
N ASP A 68 9.01 -3.80 -4.67
CA ASP A 68 9.58 -5.11 -4.94
C ASP A 68 8.83 -6.22 -4.19
N ASP A 69 8.50 -5.97 -2.92
CA ASP A 69 7.72 -6.92 -2.12
C ASP A 69 6.31 -7.12 -2.69
N LEU A 70 5.66 -6.06 -3.17
CA LEU A 70 4.36 -6.14 -3.82
C LEU A 70 4.42 -6.90 -5.15
N ILE A 71 5.43 -6.66 -5.97
CA ILE A 71 5.62 -7.34 -7.26
C ILE A 71 5.83 -8.84 -7.06
N GLU A 72 6.63 -9.22 -6.08
CA GLU A 72 6.98 -10.61 -5.80
C GLU A 72 5.93 -11.35 -4.97
N ASN A 73 5.00 -10.64 -4.35
CA ASN A 73 3.97 -11.23 -3.50
C ASN A 73 3.04 -12.16 -4.30
N LYS A 74 2.81 -13.37 -3.77
CA LYS A 74 1.97 -14.41 -4.40
C LYS A 74 0.66 -14.69 -3.65
N ILE A 75 0.32 -13.85 -2.66
CA ILE A 75 -0.81 -14.09 -1.74
C ILE A 75 -1.79 -12.92 -1.77
N LEU A 76 -1.28 -11.69 -1.82
CA LEU A 76 -2.08 -10.46 -1.76
C LEU A 76 -2.92 -10.31 -3.03
N THR A 77 -4.23 -10.34 -2.88
CA THR A 77 -5.20 -10.18 -3.97
C THR A 77 -5.89 -8.83 -3.96
N HIS A 78 -5.98 -8.17 -2.79
CA HIS A 78 -6.63 -6.87 -2.61
C HIS A 78 -5.69 -5.88 -1.93
N PHE A 79 -5.39 -4.79 -2.61
CA PHE A 79 -4.56 -3.71 -2.07
C PHE A 79 -5.24 -2.37 -2.27
N ASP A 80 -5.43 -1.62 -1.17
CA ASP A 80 -6.02 -0.29 -1.18
C ASP A 80 -5.03 0.72 -0.59
N ILE A 81 -4.67 1.71 -1.38
CA ILE A 81 -3.83 2.85 -1.01
C ILE A 81 -4.48 4.18 -1.45
N GLY A 82 -5.77 4.15 -1.69
CA GLY A 82 -6.58 5.30 -2.07
C GLY A 82 -6.92 6.22 -0.91
N VAL A 83 -8.04 6.91 -1.03
CA VAL A 83 -8.57 7.82 -0.02
C VAL A 83 -10.01 7.43 0.31
N ILE A 84 -10.32 7.38 1.59
CA ILE A 84 -11.69 7.19 2.09
C ILE A 84 -12.42 8.52 2.02
N GLU A 85 -13.62 8.53 1.44
CA GLU A 85 -14.47 9.71 1.39
C GLU A 85 -14.68 10.31 2.80
N GLY A 86 -14.47 11.62 2.92
CA GLY A 86 -14.59 12.34 4.19
C GLY A 86 -13.37 12.26 5.11
N SER A 87 -12.34 11.49 4.77
CA SER A 87 -11.10 11.49 5.55
C SER A 87 -10.34 12.81 5.41
N MET A 88 -9.77 13.28 6.51
CA MET A 88 -8.87 14.44 6.54
C MET A 88 -7.45 14.10 6.07
N ARG A 89 -7.15 12.81 5.91
CA ARG A 89 -5.84 12.31 5.46
C ARG A 89 -5.94 11.76 4.09
N LYS A 90 -4.88 11.94 3.34
CA LYS A 90 -4.73 11.27 2.06
C LYS A 90 -3.29 10.84 1.82
N ASN A 91 -3.13 9.74 1.16
CA ASN A 91 -1.88 9.40 0.51
C ASN A 91 -1.68 10.36 -0.67
N SER A 92 -0.44 10.65 -1.01
CA SER A 92 -0.10 11.55 -2.11
C SER A 92 1.02 10.91 -2.92
N LEU A 93 0.64 9.99 -3.78
CA LEU A 93 1.58 9.16 -4.52
C LEU A 93 2.26 9.91 -5.67
N GLY A 94 1.56 10.86 -6.29
CA GLY A 94 2.09 11.65 -7.39
C GLY A 94 2.54 10.82 -8.59
N ILE A 95 3.35 11.41 -9.46
CA ILE A 95 3.87 10.72 -10.66
C ILE A 95 4.78 9.54 -10.30
N GLN A 96 5.59 9.64 -9.24
CA GLN A 96 6.43 8.54 -8.80
C GLN A 96 5.59 7.33 -8.38
N GLY A 97 4.50 7.55 -7.65
CA GLY A 97 3.56 6.49 -7.32
C GLY A 97 2.89 5.90 -8.55
N ALA A 98 2.54 6.71 -9.55
CA ALA A 98 1.98 6.21 -10.81
C ALA A 98 2.95 5.27 -11.54
N VAL A 99 4.24 5.59 -11.56
CA VAL A 99 5.29 4.71 -12.11
C VAL A 99 5.35 3.39 -11.35
N CYS A 100 5.31 3.43 -10.02
CA CYS A 100 5.28 2.23 -9.17
C CYS A 100 4.03 1.36 -9.46
N ILE A 101 2.87 1.98 -9.53
CA ILE A 101 1.60 1.30 -9.84
C ILE A 101 1.65 0.65 -11.23
N SER A 102 2.19 1.34 -12.21
CA SER A 102 2.35 0.82 -13.57
C SER A 102 3.24 -0.42 -13.59
N ALA A 103 4.38 -0.38 -12.90
CA ALA A 103 5.27 -1.54 -12.75
C ALA A 103 4.57 -2.71 -12.05
N LEU A 104 3.81 -2.42 -10.99
CA LEU A 104 3.03 -3.42 -10.26
C LEU A 104 1.99 -4.11 -11.17
N LEU A 105 1.22 -3.34 -11.93
CA LEU A 105 0.20 -3.86 -12.85
C LEU A 105 0.80 -4.73 -13.96
N ILE A 106 1.97 -4.36 -14.46
CA ILE A 106 2.65 -5.13 -15.51
C ILE A 106 3.20 -6.45 -14.96
N LYS A 107 3.81 -6.43 -13.79
CA LYS A 107 4.62 -7.55 -13.26
C LYS A 107 3.86 -8.49 -12.33
N ASN A 108 2.94 -7.97 -11.49
CA ASN A 108 2.16 -8.81 -10.58
C ASN A 108 0.91 -9.33 -11.30
N LYS A 109 0.70 -10.64 -11.28
CA LYS A 109 -0.46 -11.31 -11.91
C LYS A 109 -1.40 -11.95 -10.89
N ILE A 110 -1.18 -11.70 -9.61
CA ILE A 110 -1.96 -12.26 -8.50
C ILE A 110 -2.97 -11.23 -7.98
N LEU A 111 -2.61 -9.95 -8.02
CA LEU A 111 -3.47 -8.86 -7.54
C LEU A 111 -4.74 -8.77 -8.39
N GLU A 112 -5.89 -8.85 -7.75
CA GLU A 112 -7.22 -8.83 -8.37
C GLU A 112 -7.90 -7.46 -8.23
N SER A 113 -7.62 -6.75 -7.14
CA SER A 113 -8.20 -5.46 -6.82
C SER A 113 -7.16 -4.47 -6.31
N LEU A 114 -7.11 -3.31 -6.93
CA LEU A 114 -6.23 -2.21 -6.57
C LEU A 114 -7.02 -0.90 -6.52
N SER A 115 -7.03 -0.24 -5.36
CA SER A 115 -7.62 1.09 -5.18
C SER A 115 -6.52 2.13 -5.02
N ILE A 116 -6.56 3.16 -5.86
CA ILE A 116 -5.56 4.24 -5.93
C ILE A 116 -6.20 5.63 -6.06
N ASN A 117 -7.50 5.75 -5.79
CA ASN A 117 -8.24 7.00 -5.96
C ASN A 117 -7.64 8.15 -5.15
N ASP A 118 -7.75 9.36 -5.67
CA ASP A 118 -7.38 10.64 -5.01
C ASP A 118 -5.91 10.72 -4.52
N ASN A 119 -4.99 10.20 -5.31
CA ASN A 119 -3.56 10.15 -4.99
C ASN A 119 -2.70 11.21 -5.68
N ASP A 120 -3.28 12.25 -6.20
CA ASP A 120 -2.57 13.36 -6.88
C ASP A 120 -1.66 12.87 -8.04
N LEU A 121 -2.10 11.86 -8.79
CA LEU A 121 -1.31 11.26 -9.86
C LEU A 121 -1.08 12.21 -11.05
N GLY A 122 -2.01 13.15 -11.25
CA GLY A 122 -1.98 14.08 -12.37
C GLY A 122 -2.22 13.43 -13.74
N PRO A 123 -2.24 14.23 -14.81
CA PRO A 123 -2.46 13.73 -16.18
C PRO A 123 -1.38 12.72 -16.62
N ASP A 124 -0.12 13.05 -16.39
CA ASP A 124 1.03 12.20 -16.77
C ASP A 124 1.02 10.86 -16.02
N GLY A 125 0.63 10.89 -14.73
CA GLY A 125 0.46 9.68 -13.94
C GLY A 125 -0.70 8.82 -14.45
N GLY A 126 -1.82 9.44 -14.80
CA GLY A 126 -2.96 8.76 -15.42
C GLY A 126 -2.59 8.11 -16.76
N GLU A 127 -1.81 8.79 -17.60
CA GLU A 127 -1.31 8.25 -18.85
C GLU A 127 -0.39 7.04 -18.62
N CYS A 128 0.53 7.17 -17.68
CA CYS A 128 1.46 6.08 -17.32
C CYS A 128 0.72 4.80 -16.92
N ILE A 129 -0.32 4.92 -16.09
CA ILE A 129 -1.16 3.79 -15.68
C ILE A 129 -1.99 3.27 -16.86
N GLY A 130 -2.55 4.14 -17.66
CA GLY A 130 -3.32 3.78 -18.86
C GLY A 130 -2.50 2.92 -19.83
N ILE A 131 -1.24 3.25 -20.05
CA ILE A 131 -0.31 2.46 -20.88
C ILE A 131 -0.08 1.08 -20.25
N ALA A 132 0.08 0.99 -18.94
CA ALA A 132 0.29 -0.27 -18.25
C ALA A 132 -0.91 -1.22 -18.33
N LEU A 133 -2.12 -0.68 -18.49
CA LEU A 133 -3.37 -1.45 -18.62
C LEU A 133 -3.67 -1.87 -20.07
N SER A 134 -3.03 -1.27 -21.04
CA SER A 134 -3.21 -1.59 -22.47
C SER A 134 -2.35 -2.80 -22.89
#